data_d2e28f862dcc031c04519c52f4948251
#
_entry.id   d2e28f862dcc031c04519c52f4948251
#
_cell.length_a   1.000
_cell.length_b   1.000
_cell.length_c   1.000
_cell.angle_alpha   90.00
_cell.angle_beta   90.00
_cell.angle_gamma   90.00
#
_symmetry.space_group_name_H-M   'P 1'
#
loop_
_entity.id
_entity.type
_entity.pdbx_description
1 polymer ?
#
loop_
_entity_poly.entity_id
_entity_poly.type
_entity_poly.pdbx_seq_one_letter_code
_entity_poly.pdbx_strand_id
1 'polypeptide(L)'
;MSSEKRKIAYIDGKPYEIGANHTSILKFVKSYVGEKKVPTLCDDPNLAPYGACRVCSVEVALEKDGPTRMVASCHTPVAENQHIFTSNEAIINLRKNIVELVLTDHPMECDSCEVNNNCELQTVANDLGVSDHRYNSPKQHKGIPRDTSHDYMRMNLDNCINCGSCLLYTSPSPRDPH
;
A
#
# COMPACT_ATOMS: atom_id res chain seq x y z
N MET A 1 23.23 -23.52 -25.93
CA MET A 1 22.99 -22.27 -25.17
C MET A 1 21.53 -21.94 -25.40
N SER A 2 20.67 -22.24 -24.40
CA SER A 2 19.24 -21.93 -24.46
C SER A 2 19.09 -20.42 -24.41
N SER A 3 18.55 -19.82 -25.45
CA SER A 3 18.09 -18.42 -25.43
C SER A 3 16.95 -18.34 -24.42
N GLU A 4 17.23 -17.91 -23.19
CA GLU A 4 16.18 -17.60 -22.23
C GLU A 4 15.31 -16.49 -22.83
N LYS A 5 14.08 -16.85 -23.13
CA LYS A 5 13.09 -15.93 -23.69
C LYS A 5 12.80 -14.87 -22.63
N ARG A 6 13.20 -13.63 -22.88
CA ARG A 6 12.96 -12.50 -21.97
C ARG A 6 11.46 -12.34 -21.76
N LYS A 7 11.02 -12.43 -20.52
CA LYS A 7 9.63 -12.19 -20.15
C LYS A 7 9.41 -10.69 -20.03
N ILE A 8 8.40 -10.16 -20.67
CA ILE A 8 8.10 -8.73 -20.72
C ILE A 8 6.71 -8.50 -20.12
N ALA A 9 6.54 -7.41 -19.34
CA ALA A 9 5.26 -6.86 -18.96
C ALA A 9 5.24 -5.35 -19.24
N TYR A 10 4.06 -4.76 -19.22
CA TYR A 10 3.87 -3.37 -19.62
C TYR A 10 3.40 -2.54 -18.41
N ILE A 11 4.07 -1.42 -18.16
CA ILE A 11 3.64 -0.42 -17.16
C ILE A 11 3.19 0.82 -17.90
N ASP A 12 1.93 1.19 -17.76
CA ASP A 12 1.32 2.36 -18.43
C ASP A 12 1.65 2.39 -19.95
N GLY A 13 1.58 1.21 -20.59
CA GLY A 13 1.84 1.04 -22.03
C GLY A 13 3.31 0.90 -22.45
N LYS A 14 4.27 1.03 -21.53
CA LYS A 14 5.70 0.86 -21.83
C LYS A 14 6.18 -0.56 -21.45
N PRO A 15 6.93 -1.25 -22.33
CA PRO A 15 7.44 -2.59 -22.05
C PRO A 15 8.65 -2.55 -21.12
N TYR A 16 8.71 -3.51 -20.19
CA TYR A 16 9.84 -3.71 -19.27
C TYR A 16 10.09 -5.20 -19.07
N GLU A 17 11.35 -5.57 -18.86
CA GLU A 17 11.76 -6.97 -18.67
C GLU A 17 11.48 -7.42 -17.23
N ILE A 18 10.88 -8.60 -17.07
CA ILE A 18 10.62 -9.20 -15.76
C ILE A 18 11.89 -9.93 -15.30
N GLY A 19 12.57 -9.38 -14.30
CA GLY A 19 13.72 -9.99 -13.65
C GLY A 19 13.34 -10.94 -12.52
N ALA A 20 14.27 -11.75 -12.05
CA ALA A 20 14.07 -12.72 -10.97
C ALA A 20 13.61 -12.09 -9.64
N ASN A 21 13.97 -10.84 -9.40
CA ASN A 21 13.62 -10.11 -8.18
C ASN A 21 12.19 -9.52 -8.21
N HIS A 22 11.50 -9.57 -9.35
CA HIS A 22 10.17 -9.03 -9.52
C HIS A 22 9.10 -10.05 -9.08
N THR A 23 9.05 -10.32 -7.78
CA THR A 23 8.10 -11.29 -7.19
C THR A 23 6.67 -10.77 -7.15
N SER A 24 6.47 -9.45 -7.23
CA SER A 24 5.16 -8.80 -7.25
C SER A 24 5.12 -7.65 -8.24
N ILE A 25 3.90 -7.24 -8.63
CA ILE A 25 3.68 -6.07 -9.48
C ILE A 25 4.26 -4.82 -8.84
N LEU A 26 4.13 -4.65 -7.51
CA LEU A 26 4.67 -3.50 -6.82
C LEU A 26 6.19 -3.40 -6.94
N LYS A 27 6.92 -4.51 -6.68
CA LYS A 27 8.38 -4.55 -6.84
C LYS A 27 8.80 -4.27 -8.28
N PHE A 28 8.06 -4.80 -9.25
CA PHE A 28 8.28 -4.56 -10.67
C PHE A 28 8.09 -3.07 -11.03
N VAL A 29 7.01 -2.43 -10.58
CA VAL A 29 6.75 -1.01 -10.85
C VAL A 29 7.79 -0.14 -10.15
N LYS A 30 8.09 -0.38 -8.86
CA LYS A 30 9.08 0.39 -8.10
C LYS A 30 10.46 0.38 -8.77
N SER A 31 10.90 -0.75 -9.32
CA SER A 31 12.22 -0.89 -9.94
C SER A 31 12.41 -0.08 -11.24
N TYR A 32 11.33 0.20 -11.99
CA TYR A 32 11.41 0.89 -13.27
C TYR A 32 10.84 2.30 -13.27
N VAL A 33 9.83 2.57 -12.46
CA VAL A 33 9.09 3.85 -12.48
C VAL A 33 9.29 4.64 -11.20
N GLY A 34 9.79 4.00 -10.15
CA GLY A 34 10.12 4.64 -8.87
C GLY A 34 9.13 4.34 -7.75
N GLU A 35 9.59 4.57 -6.53
CA GLU A 35 8.90 4.22 -5.28
C GLU A 35 7.54 4.91 -5.11
N LYS A 36 7.43 6.17 -5.55
CA LYS A 36 6.24 7.00 -5.34
C LYS A 36 5.10 6.74 -6.32
N LYS A 37 5.34 5.97 -7.41
CA LYS A 37 4.32 5.77 -8.45
C LYS A 37 3.10 5.00 -7.94
N VAL A 38 3.31 4.03 -7.06
CA VAL A 38 2.26 3.26 -6.42
C VAL A 38 2.41 3.38 -4.90
N PRO A 39 1.57 4.17 -4.23
CA PRO A 39 1.65 4.36 -2.78
C PRO A 39 1.27 3.10 -2.01
N THR A 40 1.79 2.96 -0.79
CA THR A 40 1.52 1.85 0.11
C THR A 40 1.35 2.36 1.54
N LEU A 41 0.63 1.61 2.41
CA LEU A 41 0.54 1.84 3.84
C LEU A 41 0.84 0.60 4.67
N CYS A 42 0.75 -0.60 4.07
CA CYS A 42 1.00 -1.86 4.78
C CYS A 42 2.13 -2.70 4.17
N ASP A 43 2.87 -2.14 3.20
CA ASP A 43 4.00 -2.81 2.57
C ASP A 43 5.27 -2.53 3.37
N ASP A 44 5.77 -3.52 4.08
CA ASP A 44 6.99 -3.44 4.86
C ASP A 44 8.07 -4.31 4.19
N PRO A 45 9.30 -3.81 4.00
CA PRO A 45 10.36 -4.53 3.29
C PRO A 45 10.79 -5.83 3.97
N ASN A 46 10.57 -5.96 5.29
CA ASN A 46 10.96 -7.13 6.07
C ASN A 46 9.83 -8.13 6.31
N LEU A 47 8.61 -7.81 5.87
CA LEU A 47 7.45 -8.67 6.01
C LEU A 47 6.98 -9.20 4.65
N ALA A 48 6.39 -10.39 4.65
CA ALA A 48 5.68 -10.87 3.47
C ALA A 48 4.45 -10.00 3.21
N PRO A 49 4.25 -9.51 1.96
CA PRO A 49 3.11 -8.65 1.67
C PRO A 49 1.80 -9.44 1.80
N TYR A 50 0.83 -8.88 2.52
CA TYR A 50 -0.48 -9.52 2.78
C TYR A 50 -1.68 -8.76 2.22
N GLY A 51 -1.45 -7.58 1.61
CA GLY A 51 -2.45 -6.88 0.81
C GLY A 51 -3.64 -6.29 1.58
N ALA A 52 -3.48 -5.88 2.86
CA ALA A 52 -4.57 -5.43 3.71
C ALA A 52 -5.10 -4.05 3.34
N CYS A 53 -4.24 -3.02 3.24
CA CYS A 53 -4.67 -1.62 3.11
C CYS A 53 -5.29 -1.28 1.74
N ARG A 54 -4.95 -2.01 0.67
CA ARG A 54 -5.42 -1.80 -0.71
C ARG A 54 -5.01 -0.46 -1.35
N VAL A 55 -4.24 0.38 -0.70
CA VAL A 55 -3.75 1.64 -1.26
C VAL A 55 -2.86 1.40 -2.48
N CYS A 56 -2.15 0.28 -2.53
CA CYS A 56 -1.33 -0.14 -3.65
C CYS A 56 -2.12 -0.69 -4.86
N SER A 57 -3.45 -0.57 -4.91
CA SER A 57 -4.27 -1.09 -6.00
C SER A 57 -3.85 -0.52 -7.35
N VAL A 58 -3.78 -1.41 -8.33
CA VAL A 58 -3.53 -1.13 -9.76
C VAL A 58 -4.54 -1.89 -10.61
N GLU A 59 -4.78 -1.47 -11.83
CA GLU A 59 -5.51 -2.28 -12.79
C GLU A 59 -4.56 -3.12 -13.62
N VAL A 60 -4.99 -4.34 -13.93
CA VAL A 60 -4.23 -5.26 -14.77
C VAL A 60 -5.13 -5.85 -15.85
N ALA A 61 -4.55 -6.03 -17.04
CA ALA A 61 -5.13 -6.77 -18.15
C ALA A 61 -4.11 -7.78 -18.69
N LEU A 62 -4.58 -8.89 -19.26
CA LEU A 62 -3.71 -9.88 -19.93
C LEU A 62 -3.44 -9.49 -21.39
N GLU A 63 -4.30 -8.67 -21.97
CA GLU A 63 -4.19 -8.14 -23.33
C GLU A 63 -4.34 -6.63 -23.30
N LYS A 64 -3.75 -5.94 -24.29
CA LYS A 64 -3.66 -4.47 -24.32
C LYS A 64 -5.03 -3.77 -24.17
N ASP A 65 -6.05 -4.29 -24.83
CA ASP A 65 -7.41 -3.73 -24.85
C ASP A 65 -8.44 -4.72 -24.23
N GLY A 66 -7.94 -5.68 -23.44
CA GLY A 66 -8.75 -6.68 -22.77
C GLY A 66 -9.42 -6.16 -21.50
N PRO A 67 -10.28 -6.99 -20.88
CA PRO A 67 -10.94 -6.62 -19.64
C PRO A 67 -9.92 -6.40 -18.52
N THR A 68 -10.06 -5.30 -17.81
CA THR A 68 -9.22 -4.95 -16.67
C THR A 68 -9.81 -5.47 -15.36
N ARG A 69 -8.94 -5.72 -14.39
CA ARG A 69 -9.34 -6.01 -13.02
C ARG A 69 -8.45 -5.25 -12.03
N MET A 70 -9.04 -4.81 -10.93
CA MET A 70 -8.31 -4.17 -9.84
C MET A 70 -7.65 -5.23 -8.94
N VAL A 71 -6.35 -5.07 -8.67
CA VAL A 71 -5.57 -5.98 -7.82
C VAL A 71 -4.67 -5.20 -6.85
N ALA A 72 -4.33 -5.81 -5.71
CA ALA A 72 -3.32 -5.29 -4.80
C ALA A 72 -1.93 -5.62 -5.34
N SER A 73 -1.18 -4.63 -5.79
CA SER A 73 0.11 -4.82 -6.47
C SER A 73 1.19 -5.41 -5.57
N CYS A 74 1.16 -5.15 -4.25
CA CYS A 74 2.13 -5.69 -3.30
C CYS A 74 2.10 -7.22 -3.24
N HIS A 75 0.91 -7.82 -3.35
CA HIS A 75 0.67 -9.24 -3.18
C HIS A 75 0.53 -10.00 -4.51
N THR A 76 0.17 -9.31 -5.60
CA THR A 76 -0.07 -9.96 -6.90
C THR A 76 1.23 -10.16 -7.66
N PRO A 77 1.57 -11.40 -8.11
CA PRO A 77 2.72 -11.65 -8.96
C PRO A 77 2.61 -10.92 -10.30
N VAL A 78 3.75 -10.49 -10.86
CA VAL A 78 3.81 -10.00 -12.23
C VAL A 78 3.84 -11.19 -13.21
N ALA A 79 3.09 -11.10 -14.30
CA ALA A 79 3.00 -12.12 -15.33
C ALA A 79 3.52 -11.61 -16.69
N GLU A 80 3.97 -12.54 -17.54
CA GLU A 80 4.37 -12.25 -18.91
C GLU A 80 3.18 -11.68 -19.71
N ASN A 81 3.45 -10.67 -20.54
CA ASN A 81 2.49 -9.92 -21.36
C ASN A 81 1.39 -9.18 -20.56
N GLN A 82 1.53 -9.08 -19.25
CA GLN A 82 0.59 -8.35 -18.42
C GLN A 82 0.70 -6.84 -18.64
N HIS A 83 -0.44 -6.18 -18.84
CA HIS A 83 -0.58 -4.74 -18.88
C HIS A 83 -0.98 -4.23 -17.50
N ILE A 84 -0.20 -3.33 -16.94
CA ILE A 84 -0.36 -2.76 -15.59
C ILE A 84 -0.62 -1.28 -15.76
N PHE A 85 -1.77 -0.81 -15.25
CA PHE A 85 -2.15 0.60 -15.24
C PHE A 85 -2.05 1.10 -13.80
N THR A 86 -1.24 2.15 -13.60
CA THR A 86 -0.89 2.61 -12.25
C THR A 86 -1.65 3.84 -11.79
N SER A 87 -2.25 4.62 -12.71
CA SER A 87 -2.79 5.95 -12.41
C SER A 87 -3.89 6.39 -13.37
N ASN A 88 -4.92 5.57 -13.58
CA ASN A 88 -6.15 6.04 -14.21
C ASN A 88 -7.13 6.64 -13.17
N GLU A 89 -8.21 7.24 -13.63
CA GLU A 89 -9.19 7.90 -12.77
C GLU A 89 -9.81 6.92 -11.74
N ALA A 90 -10.13 5.70 -12.15
CA ALA A 90 -10.69 4.68 -11.26
C ALA A 90 -9.74 4.32 -10.12
N ILE A 91 -8.44 4.15 -10.42
CA ILE A 91 -7.40 3.85 -9.43
C ILE A 91 -7.24 5.02 -8.46
N ILE A 92 -7.16 6.24 -8.98
CA ILE A 92 -7.00 7.45 -8.16
C ILE A 92 -8.18 7.62 -7.21
N ASN A 93 -9.41 7.47 -7.73
CA ASN A 93 -10.63 7.57 -6.92
C ASN A 93 -10.70 6.47 -5.86
N LEU A 94 -10.32 5.24 -6.21
CA LEU A 94 -10.25 4.14 -5.23
C LEU A 94 -9.25 4.46 -4.10
N ARG A 95 -8.05 4.90 -4.43
CA ARG A 95 -7.02 5.25 -3.43
C ARG A 95 -7.47 6.39 -2.53
N LYS A 96 -8.09 7.44 -3.09
CA LYS A 96 -8.67 8.54 -2.30
C LYS A 96 -9.70 8.04 -1.30
N ASN A 97 -10.65 7.22 -1.77
CA ASN A 97 -11.69 6.66 -0.90
C ASN A 97 -11.11 5.81 0.23
N ILE A 98 -10.08 5.00 -0.06
CA ILE A 98 -9.41 4.18 0.97
C ILE A 98 -8.71 5.07 1.99
N VAL A 99 -7.98 6.10 1.54
CA VAL A 99 -7.28 7.03 2.45
C VAL A 99 -8.28 7.81 3.30
N GLU A 100 -9.38 8.30 2.73
CA GLU A 100 -10.47 8.94 3.49
C GLU A 100 -11.04 8.01 4.57
N LEU A 101 -11.23 6.71 4.27
CA LEU A 101 -11.68 5.74 5.27
C LEU A 101 -10.67 5.56 6.41
N VAL A 102 -9.38 5.52 6.10
CA VAL A 102 -8.34 5.46 7.14
C VAL A 102 -8.35 6.73 8.00
N LEU A 103 -8.48 7.91 7.38
CA LEU A 103 -8.53 9.19 8.07
C LEU A 103 -9.79 9.35 8.94
N THR A 104 -10.87 8.62 8.64
CA THR A 104 -12.10 8.65 9.45
C THR A 104 -11.88 8.18 10.89
N ASP A 105 -10.97 7.21 11.08
CA ASP A 105 -10.61 6.65 12.39
C ASP A 105 -9.28 7.17 12.94
N HIS A 106 -8.66 8.13 12.25
CA HIS A 106 -7.34 8.66 12.61
C HIS A 106 -7.46 10.12 13.04
N PRO A 107 -6.83 10.54 14.17
CA PRO A 107 -6.80 11.94 14.57
C PRO A 107 -6.13 12.81 13.52
N MET A 108 -6.81 13.88 13.08
CA MET A 108 -6.30 14.82 12.07
C MET A 108 -5.43 15.93 12.68
N GLU A 109 -4.76 15.65 13.81
CA GLU A 109 -3.93 16.59 14.59
C GLU A 109 -2.46 16.48 14.21
N CYS A 110 -2.15 16.56 12.91
CA CYS A 110 -0.78 16.35 12.40
C CYS A 110 0.23 17.29 13.03
N ASP A 111 -0.13 18.56 13.26
CA ASP A 111 0.81 19.57 13.79
C ASP A 111 1.31 19.25 15.20
N SER A 112 0.53 18.53 16.00
CA SER A 112 0.89 18.09 17.35
C SER A 112 1.42 16.65 17.41
N CYS A 113 1.43 15.95 16.29
CA CYS A 113 1.81 14.55 16.21
C CYS A 113 3.34 14.36 16.25
N GLU A 114 3.81 13.40 17.03
CA GLU A 114 5.25 13.08 17.19
C GLU A 114 5.94 12.68 15.88
N VAL A 115 5.18 12.20 14.88
CA VAL A 115 5.68 11.78 13.56
C VAL A 115 5.29 12.74 12.43
N ASN A 116 4.94 14.00 12.77
CA ASN A 116 4.63 15.01 11.76
C ASN A 116 5.77 15.14 10.73
N ASN A 117 5.43 15.22 9.45
CA ASN A 117 6.36 15.23 8.31
C ASN A 117 7.22 13.96 8.13
N ASN A 118 7.03 12.94 8.95
CA ASN A 118 7.66 11.62 8.81
C ASN A 118 6.61 10.49 8.94
N CYS A 119 5.42 10.71 8.37
CA CYS A 119 4.28 9.81 8.42
C CYS A 119 3.87 9.38 7.01
N GLU A 120 3.82 8.08 6.77
CA GLU A 120 3.42 7.52 5.48
C GLU A 120 1.97 7.88 5.12
N LEU A 121 1.05 7.83 6.09
CA LEU A 121 -0.35 8.22 5.87
C LEU A 121 -0.46 9.68 5.45
N GLN A 122 0.25 10.59 6.14
CA GLN A 122 0.29 12.02 5.80
C GLN A 122 0.84 12.23 4.39
N THR A 123 1.92 11.54 4.04
CA THR A 123 2.53 11.64 2.70
C THR A 123 1.56 11.16 1.62
N VAL A 124 0.95 10.00 1.81
CA VAL A 124 0.00 9.43 0.84
C VAL A 124 -1.26 10.30 0.71
N ALA A 125 -1.78 10.83 1.81
CA ALA A 125 -2.92 11.75 1.80
C ALA A 125 -2.61 13.03 1.01
N ASN A 126 -1.45 13.64 1.26
CA ASN A 126 -1.00 14.83 0.54
C ASN A 126 -0.80 14.56 -0.97
N ASP A 127 -0.16 13.46 -1.34
CA ASP A 127 0.09 13.08 -2.73
C ASP A 127 -1.22 12.81 -3.51
N LEU A 128 -2.25 12.34 -2.82
CA LEU A 128 -3.58 12.10 -3.39
C LEU A 128 -4.50 13.34 -3.31
N GLY A 129 -4.07 14.40 -2.63
CA GLY A 129 -4.89 15.60 -2.41
C GLY A 129 -6.10 15.36 -1.51
N VAL A 130 -5.92 14.51 -0.47
CA VAL A 130 -6.93 14.20 0.54
C VAL A 130 -6.57 14.97 1.81
N SER A 131 -7.30 16.04 2.11
CA SER A 131 -7.09 16.88 3.30
C SER A 131 -8.18 16.71 4.35
N ASP A 132 -9.26 16.01 4.03
CA ASP A 132 -10.42 15.78 4.90
C ASP A 132 -11.12 14.50 4.46
N HIS A 133 -12.07 14.02 5.25
CA HIS A 133 -12.87 12.84 4.95
C HIS A 133 -14.37 13.17 4.90
N ARG A 134 -15.08 12.51 3.98
CA ARG A 134 -16.53 12.69 3.77
C ARG A 134 -17.40 11.93 4.78
N TYR A 135 -16.82 11.00 5.50
CA TYR A 135 -17.56 10.10 6.38
C TYR A 135 -17.72 10.74 7.76
N ASN A 136 -18.96 10.78 8.26
CA ASN A 136 -19.22 11.24 9.62
C ASN A 136 -18.70 10.22 10.62
N SER A 137 -17.55 10.51 11.22
CA SER A 137 -17.10 9.80 12.41
C SER A 137 -17.33 10.67 13.64
N PRO A 138 -18.14 10.22 14.62
CA PRO A 138 -18.36 10.99 15.82
C PRO A 138 -17.13 11.05 16.73
N LYS A 139 -16.10 10.26 16.47
CA LYS A 139 -14.88 10.19 17.29
C LYS A 139 -13.68 9.85 16.38
N GLN A 140 -12.90 10.86 16.03
CA GLN A 140 -11.58 10.66 15.42
C GLN A 140 -10.59 10.01 16.41
N HIS A 141 -10.83 10.14 17.70
CA HIS A 141 -10.08 9.47 18.75
C HIS A 141 -10.82 8.21 19.21
N LYS A 142 -10.15 7.09 19.15
CA LYS A 142 -10.66 5.80 19.68
C LYS A 142 -10.76 5.83 21.20
N GLY A 143 -10.10 6.79 21.85
CA GLY A 143 -10.08 6.97 23.31
C GLY A 143 -9.34 5.83 24.01
N ILE A 144 -8.42 5.18 23.34
CA ILE A 144 -7.62 4.09 23.89
C ILE A 144 -6.44 4.70 24.64
N PRO A 145 -6.23 4.39 25.93
CA PRO A 145 -5.08 4.89 26.67
C PRO A 145 -3.75 4.47 26.00
N ARG A 146 -2.76 5.37 26.08
CA ARG A 146 -1.40 5.00 25.64
C ARG A 146 -0.92 3.80 26.45
N ASP A 147 -0.42 2.78 25.74
CA ASP A 147 0.26 1.66 26.39
C ASP A 147 1.68 2.07 26.76
N THR A 148 1.94 2.06 28.05
CA THR A 148 3.24 2.36 28.67
C THR A 148 3.75 1.17 29.50
N SER A 149 3.24 -0.02 29.24
CA SER A 149 3.59 -1.26 29.99
C SER A 149 5.06 -1.68 29.82
N HIS A 150 5.71 -1.20 28.76
CA HIS A 150 7.12 -1.49 28.49
C HIS A 150 8.01 -0.27 28.81
N ASP A 151 9.17 -0.50 29.45
CA ASP A 151 10.07 0.57 29.91
C ASP A 151 10.63 1.44 28.78
N TYR A 152 10.83 0.88 27.58
CA TYR A 152 11.46 1.54 26.44
C TYR A 152 10.52 1.82 25.26
N MET A 153 9.32 1.25 25.26
CA MET A 153 8.37 1.42 24.16
C MET A 153 7.04 1.98 24.69
N ARG A 154 6.51 2.92 23.92
CA ARG A 154 5.18 3.49 24.17
C ARG A 154 4.36 3.33 22.91
N MET A 155 3.15 2.83 23.03
CA MET A 155 2.24 2.66 21.90
C MET A 155 1.03 3.57 22.05
N ASN A 156 0.79 4.40 21.05
CA ASN A 156 -0.41 5.23 20.95
C ASN A 156 -1.36 4.59 19.93
N LEU A 157 -2.36 3.84 20.39
CA LEU A 157 -3.31 3.16 19.52
C LEU A 157 -4.33 4.10 18.88
N ASP A 158 -4.52 5.32 19.40
CA ASP A 158 -5.33 6.33 18.73
C ASP A 158 -4.73 6.73 17.39
N ASN A 159 -3.40 6.81 17.29
CA ASN A 159 -2.68 7.16 16.09
C ASN A 159 -2.35 5.95 15.19
N CYS A 160 -2.90 4.78 15.50
CA CYS A 160 -2.67 3.57 14.72
C CYS A 160 -3.38 3.63 13.37
N ILE A 161 -2.63 3.46 12.27
CA ILE A 161 -3.14 3.41 10.89
C ILE A 161 -3.63 2.02 10.46
N ASN A 162 -3.69 1.07 11.38
CA ASN A 162 -4.13 -0.32 11.14
C ASN A 162 -3.35 -1.05 10.03
N CYS A 163 -2.08 -0.72 9.83
CA CYS A 163 -1.25 -1.38 8.82
C CYS A 163 -0.91 -2.84 9.16
N GLY A 164 -1.04 -3.27 10.43
CA GLY A 164 -0.80 -4.63 10.88
C GLY A 164 0.69 -5.02 11.04
N SER A 165 1.63 -4.16 10.67
CA SER A 165 3.06 -4.49 10.70
C SER A 165 3.54 -4.89 12.09
N CYS A 166 3.21 -4.13 13.13
CA CYS A 166 3.61 -4.48 14.51
C CYS A 166 3.04 -5.84 14.97
N LEU A 167 1.82 -6.19 14.57
CA LEU A 167 1.23 -7.48 14.91
C LEU A 167 1.97 -8.63 14.22
N LEU A 168 2.36 -8.45 12.95
CA LEU A 168 3.11 -9.46 12.20
C LEU A 168 4.54 -9.64 12.73
N TYR A 169 5.16 -8.57 13.25
CA TYR A 169 6.46 -8.66 13.88
C TYR A 169 6.45 -9.34 15.23
N THR A 170 5.41 -9.13 16.03
CA THR A 170 5.41 -9.51 17.46
C THR A 170 4.52 -10.71 17.80
N SER A 171 3.52 -11.00 16.98
CA SER A 171 2.54 -12.06 17.23
C SER A 171 2.18 -12.75 15.92
N PRO A 172 3.08 -13.58 15.37
CA PRO A 172 2.73 -14.39 14.21
C PRO A 172 1.50 -15.23 14.56
N SER A 173 0.48 -15.16 13.72
CA SER A 173 -0.75 -15.93 13.92
C SER A 173 -0.42 -17.42 13.91
N PRO A 174 -1.00 -18.23 14.82
CA PRO A 174 -0.85 -19.69 14.77
C PRO A 174 -1.40 -20.31 13.48
N ARG A 175 -2.10 -19.53 12.65
CA ARG A 175 -2.64 -19.94 11.35
C ARG A 175 -1.72 -19.58 10.19
N ASP A 176 -0.68 -18.78 10.42
CA ASP A 176 0.28 -18.45 9.38
C ASP A 176 1.26 -19.63 9.27
N PRO A 177 1.38 -20.25 8.08
CA PRO A 177 2.36 -21.30 7.88
C PRO A 177 3.77 -20.72 8.03
N HIS A 178 4.58 -21.35 8.85
CA HIS A 178 6.00 -21.03 9.04
C HIS A 178 6.84 -21.38 7.82
#